data_73b320d534d5dcae795abfad066a4ca2
#
_entry.id   73b320d534d5dcae795abfad066a4ca2
#
_cell.length_a   1.000
_cell.length_b   1.000
_cell.length_c   1.000
_cell.angle_alpha   90.00
_cell.angle_beta   90.00
_cell.angle_gamma   90.00
#
_symmetry.space_group_name_H-M   'P 1'
#
loop_
_entity.id
_entity.type
_entity.pdbx_description
1 polymer ?
#
loop_
_entity_poly.entity_id
_entity_poly.type
_entity_poly.pdbx_seq_one_letter_code
_entity_poly.pdbx_strand_id
1 'polypeptide(L)'
;MSTHVLASQGDASESNSSQDHSNQIEQRQHAFAQVETLVEKANDTLDGDDTHWQTLEDTSFELTTHSQALLTSFPLGSQEGSKAKESVWSEPEKFNRLLTQMDQGFQELYQGSQQGDASLAESGLEAAQDTCKSCHRSYRSRW
;
A
#
# COMPACT_ATOMS: atom_id res chain seq x y z
N MET A 1 4.86 41.83 0.36
CA MET A 1 3.69 41.25 0.56
C MET A 1 3.69 39.81 0.93
N SER A 2 3.68 38.91 0.01
CA SER A 2 3.47 37.49 0.33
C SER A 2 4.74 36.70 0.47
N THR A 3 5.87 37.30 0.27
CA THR A 3 7.15 36.59 0.28
C THR A 3 7.49 36.00 1.64
N HIS A 4 7.13 36.69 2.71
CA HIS A 4 7.47 36.21 4.06
C HIS A 4 6.72 34.90 4.39
N VAL A 5 5.62 34.66 3.72
CA VAL A 5 4.89 33.40 3.92
C VAL A 5 5.71 32.22 3.46
N LEU A 6 6.40 32.37 2.34
CA LEU A 6 7.24 31.31 1.82
C LEU A 6 8.40 30.98 2.75
N ALA A 7 9.00 32.01 3.31
CA ALA A 7 10.11 31.81 4.25
C ALA A 7 9.64 31.02 5.47
N SER A 8 8.48 31.34 5.97
CA SER A 8 7.92 30.63 7.12
C SER A 8 7.71 29.15 6.80
N GLN A 9 7.25 28.87 5.61
CA GLN A 9 7.01 27.48 5.21
C GLN A 9 8.31 26.70 5.14
N GLY A 10 9.36 27.30 4.67
CA GLY A 10 10.64 26.65 4.61
C GLY A 10 11.15 26.25 5.98
N ASP A 11 11.05 27.16 6.93
CA ASP A 11 11.49 26.88 8.29
C ASP A 11 10.67 25.78 8.93
N ALA A 12 9.37 25.83 8.77
CA ALA A 12 8.49 24.81 9.31
C ALA A 12 8.82 23.44 8.76
N SER A 13 9.15 23.38 7.48
CA SER A 13 9.49 22.14 6.84
C SER A 13 10.72 21.49 7.45
N GLU A 14 11.74 22.27 7.72
CA GLU A 14 12.97 21.76 8.31
C GLU A 14 12.76 21.29 9.74
N SER A 15 12.07 22.06 10.54
CA SER A 15 11.89 21.74 11.93
C SER A 15 11.01 20.52 12.14
N ASN A 16 10.19 20.16 11.15
CA ASN A 16 9.23 19.08 11.26
C ASN A 16 9.63 17.82 10.52
N SER A 17 10.88 17.70 10.10
CA SER A 17 11.29 16.54 9.32
C SER A 17 11.09 15.23 10.10
N SER A 18 11.36 15.22 11.39
CA SER A 18 11.13 14.04 12.24
C SER A 18 9.65 13.70 12.34
N GLN A 19 8.81 14.73 12.49
CA GLN A 19 7.37 14.53 12.54
C GLN A 19 6.84 14.00 11.22
N ASP A 20 7.40 14.48 10.10
CA ASP A 20 7.00 13.99 8.80
C ASP A 20 7.26 12.50 8.66
N HIS A 21 8.41 12.03 9.14
CA HIS A 21 8.72 10.61 9.11
C HIS A 21 7.81 9.82 10.03
N SER A 22 7.48 10.36 11.19
CA SER A 22 6.53 9.73 12.11
C SER A 22 5.17 9.59 11.45
N ASN A 23 4.68 10.64 10.81
CA ASN A 23 3.41 10.61 10.13
C ASN A 23 3.41 9.59 9.00
N GLN A 24 4.51 9.50 8.26
CA GLN A 24 4.61 8.53 7.19
C GLN A 24 4.65 7.09 7.71
N ILE A 25 5.30 6.87 8.83
CA ILE A 25 5.29 5.55 9.47
C ILE A 25 3.86 5.17 9.85
N GLU A 26 3.13 6.08 10.47
CA GLU A 26 1.74 5.83 10.82
C GLU A 26 0.87 5.58 9.59
N GLN A 27 1.05 6.39 8.56
CA GLN A 27 0.26 6.27 7.34
C GLN A 27 0.50 4.93 6.66
N ARG A 28 1.75 4.50 6.55
CA ARG A 28 2.03 3.23 5.90
C ARG A 28 1.58 2.04 6.73
N GLN A 29 1.68 2.13 8.06
CA GLN A 29 1.15 1.08 8.93
C GLN A 29 -0.37 0.99 8.80
N HIS A 30 -1.03 2.13 8.73
CA HIS A 30 -2.47 2.18 8.51
C HIS A 30 -2.83 1.61 7.14
N ALA A 31 -2.08 1.97 6.10
CA ALA A 31 -2.33 1.48 4.75
C ALA A 31 -2.18 -0.04 4.68
N PHE A 32 -1.14 -0.60 5.30
CA PHE A 32 -0.99 -2.06 5.32
C PHE A 32 -2.14 -2.73 6.07
N ALA A 33 -2.56 -2.16 7.19
CA ALA A 33 -3.70 -2.71 7.94
C ALA A 33 -4.97 -2.69 7.10
N GLN A 34 -5.19 -1.61 6.37
CA GLN A 34 -6.33 -1.51 5.47
C GLN A 34 -6.25 -2.51 4.33
N VAL A 35 -5.05 -2.69 3.76
CA VAL A 35 -4.84 -3.68 2.71
C VAL A 35 -5.22 -5.08 3.21
N GLU A 36 -4.77 -5.44 4.40
CA GLU A 36 -5.09 -6.76 4.96
C GLU A 36 -6.59 -6.95 5.13
N THR A 37 -7.28 -5.95 5.66
CA THR A 37 -8.72 -6.00 5.86
C THR A 37 -9.46 -6.08 4.53
N LEU A 38 -9.05 -5.27 3.56
CA LEU A 38 -9.70 -5.21 2.26
C LEU A 38 -9.45 -6.47 1.41
N VAL A 39 -8.27 -7.06 1.54
CA VAL A 39 -7.96 -8.34 0.89
C VAL A 39 -8.89 -9.43 1.40
N GLU A 40 -9.11 -9.47 2.71
CA GLU A 40 -10.02 -10.43 3.31
C GLU A 40 -11.44 -10.24 2.79
N LYS A 41 -11.87 -8.99 2.71
CA LYS A 41 -13.18 -8.66 2.17
C LYS A 41 -13.30 -9.05 0.70
N ALA A 42 -12.26 -8.84 -0.09
CA ALA A 42 -12.26 -9.23 -1.49
C ALA A 42 -12.34 -10.75 -1.65
N ASN A 43 -11.61 -11.49 -0.83
CA ASN A 43 -11.69 -12.96 -0.83
C ASN A 43 -13.11 -13.42 -0.52
N ASP A 44 -13.73 -12.83 0.49
CA ASP A 44 -15.08 -13.20 0.88
C ASP A 44 -16.06 -12.88 -0.25
N THR A 45 -15.90 -11.77 -0.92
CA THR A 45 -16.79 -11.37 -2.01
C THR A 45 -16.66 -12.31 -3.20
N LEU A 46 -15.46 -12.79 -3.50
CA LEU A 46 -15.22 -13.69 -4.62
C LEU A 46 -15.57 -15.15 -4.30
N ASP A 47 -15.65 -15.50 -3.03
CA ASP A 47 -15.80 -16.87 -2.59
C ASP A 47 -17.23 -17.41 -2.74
N GLY A 48 -18.18 -16.53 -3.01
CA GLY A 48 -19.57 -16.92 -3.16
C GLY A 48 -19.92 -17.28 -4.59
N ASP A 49 -21.06 -17.96 -4.76
CA ASP A 49 -21.55 -18.31 -6.09
C ASP A 49 -22.05 -17.08 -6.84
N ASP A 50 -22.39 -16.05 -6.11
CA ASP A 50 -23.00 -14.83 -6.65
C ASP A 50 -22.16 -13.65 -6.26
N THR A 51 -21.17 -13.33 -7.09
CA THR A 51 -20.26 -12.25 -6.79
C THR A 51 -20.93 -10.89 -6.92
N HIS A 52 -20.86 -10.12 -5.84
CA HIS A 52 -21.31 -8.73 -5.84
C HIS A 52 -20.25 -7.87 -6.51
N TRP A 53 -20.35 -7.71 -7.81
CA TRP A 53 -19.31 -7.02 -8.61
C TRP A 53 -19.10 -5.59 -8.18
N GLN A 54 -20.19 -4.87 -7.82
CA GLN A 54 -20.03 -3.49 -7.38
C GLN A 54 -19.24 -3.40 -6.07
N THR A 55 -19.52 -4.31 -5.14
CA THR A 55 -18.78 -4.36 -3.87
C THR A 55 -17.32 -4.67 -4.13
N LEU A 56 -17.04 -5.60 -5.03
CA LEU A 56 -15.67 -5.96 -5.36
C LEU A 56 -14.95 -4.81 -6.05
N GLU A 57 -15.64 -4.10 -6.93
CA GLU A 57 -15.07 -2.93 -7.59
C GLU A 57 -14.67 -1.87 -6.58
N ASP A 58 -15.56 -1.56 -5.63
CA ASP A 58 -15.28 -0.56 -4.61
C ASP A 58 -14.11 -1.00 -3.71
N THR A 59 -14.10 -2.26 -3.31
CA THR A 59 -13.03 -2.80 -2.47
C THR A 59 -11.69 -2.77 -3.19
N SER A 60 -11.67 -3.18 -4.45
CA SER A 60 -10.43 -3.22 -5.22
C SER A 60 -9.93 -1.82 -5.54
N PHE A 61 -10.81 -0.86 -5.75
CA PHE A 61 -10.40 0.52 -5.94
C PHE A 61 -9.68 1.05 -4.70
N GLU A 62 -10.21 0.77 -3.52
CA GLU A 62 -9.56 1.17 -2.27
C GLU A 62 -8.20 0.49 -2.12
N LEU A 63 -8.11 -0.78 -2.52
CA LEU A 63 -6.83 -1.50 -2.48
C LEU A 63 -5.79 -0.84 -3.38
N THR A 64 -6.16 -0.44 -4.59
CA THR A 64 -5.21 0.27 -5.45
C THR A 64 -4.79 1.60 -4.86
N THR A 65 -5.71 2.30 -4.21
CA THR A 65 -5.40 3.57 -3.57
C THR A 65 -4.35 3.39 -2.48
N HIS A 66 -4.54 2.39 -1.63
CA HIS A 66 -3.59 2.14 -0.54
C HIS A 66 -2.25 1.61 -1.05
N SER A 67 -2.26 0.74 -2.06
CA SER A 67 -1.00 0.21 -2.59
C SER A 67 -0.18 1.30 -3.27
N GLN A 68 -0.83 2.21 -3.98
CA GLN A 68 -0.12 3.32 -4.60
C GLN A 68 0.46 4.27 -3.57
N ALA A 69 -0.28 4.51 -2.49
CA ALA A 69 0.25 5.32 -1.39
C ALA A 69 1.49 4.68 -0.76
N LEU A 70 1.52 3.35 -0.68
CA LEU A 70 2.67 2.65 -0.12
C LEU A 70 3.92 2.79 -0.96
N LEU A 71 3.77 2.97 -2.27
CA LEU A 71 4.93 3.14 -3.15
C LEU A 71 5.78 4.35 -2.78
N THR A 72 5.20 5.33 -2.11
CA THR A 72 5.91 6.55 -1.73
C THR A 72 6.02 6.73 -0.22
N SER A 73 5.77 5.67 0.55
CA SER A 73 5.69 5.78 2.01
C SER A 73 6.95 5.33 2.75
N PHE A 74 8.04 5.07 2.04
CA PHE A 74 9.28 4.60 2.66
C PHE A 74 10.45 5.52 2.33
N PRO A 75 10.40 6.79 2.77
CA PRO A 75 11.53 7.69 2.55
C PRO A 75 12.72 7.30 3.41
N LEU A 76 13.90 7.68 2.97
CA LEU A 76 15.13 7.43 3.69
C LEU A 76 15.01 8.03 5.09
N GLY A 77 15.40 7.27 6.10
CA GLY A 77 15.35 7.70 7.48
C GLY A 77 14.06 7.34 8.21
N SER A 78 13.06 6.83 7.52
CA SER A 78 11.78 6.50 8.15
C SER A 78 11.76 5.11 8.77
N GLN A 79 12.88 4.38 8.74
CA GLN A 79 12.97 3.08 9.40
C GLN A 79 12.95 3.22 10.92
N GLU A 80 13.40 4.34 11.44
CA GLU A 80 13.47 4.56 12.87
C GLU A 80 12.07 4.62 13.46
N GLY A 81 11.82 3.79 14.46
CA GLY A 81 10.50 3.67 15.06
C GLY A 81 9.53 2.81 14.27
N SER A 82 9.99 2.24 13.16
CA SER A 82 9.17 1.42 12.28
C SER A 82 9.32 -0.06 12.62
N LYS A 83 8.33 -0.85 12.22
CA LYS A 83 8.38 -2.31 12.33
C LYS A 83 8.95 -2.95 11.07
N ALA A 84 9.25 -2.17 10.05
CA ALA A 84 9.86 -2.67 8.84
C ALA A 84 11.34 -2.93 9.07
N LYS A 85 11.86 -3.98 8.42
CA LYS A 85 13.26 -4.34 8.55
C LYS A 85 14.14 -3.38 7.79
N GLU A 86 15.38 -3.25 8.23
CA GLU A 86 16.36 -2.38 7.60
C GLU A 86 16.59 -2.72 6.13
N SER A 87 16.36 -3.96 5.74
CA SER A 87 16.53 -4.38 4.35
C SER A 87 15.64 -3.62 3.37
N VAL A 88 14.57 -3.02 3.83
CA VAL A 88 13.74 -2.15 3.00
C VAL A 88 14.59 -1.01 2.42
N TRP A 89 15.49 -0.48 3.21
CA TRP A 89 16.32 0.66 2.80
C TRP A 89 17.68 0.27 2.26
N SER A 90 18.14 -0.95 2.53
CA SER A 90 19.41 -1.45 1.96
C SER A 90 19.19 -2.11 0.60
N GLU A 91 17.99 -2.60 0.32
CA GLU A 91 17.64 -3.19 -0.96
C GLU A 91 16.36 -2.55 -1.52
N PRO A 92 16.40 -1.23 -1.78
CA PRO A 92 15.17 -0.51 -2.13
C PRO A 92 14.56 -0.96 -3.45
N GLU A 93 15.37 -1.37 -4.41
CA GLU A 93 14.84 -1.79 -5.71
C GLU A 93 14.00 -3.06 -5.59
N LYS A 94 14.47 -4.00 -4.80
CA LYS A 94 13.76 -5.25 -4.61
C LYS A 94 12.45 -5.02 -3.85
N PHE A 95 12.50 -4.19 -2.82
CA PHE A 95 11.32 -3.85 -2.04
C PHE A 95 10.29 -3.13 -2.90
N ASN A 96 10.73 -2.15 -3.68
CA ASN A 96 9.84 -1.40 -4.56
C ASN A 96 9.22 -2.29 -5.64
N ARG A 97 9.97 -3.27 -6.13
CA ARG A 97 9.44 -4.23 -7.10
C ARG A 97 8.29 -5.02 -6.49
N LEU A 98 8.42 -5.43 -5.24
CA LEU A 98 7.35 -6.16 -4.56
C LEU A 98 6.12 -5.29 -4.39
N LEU A 99 6.29 -4.03 -4.00
CA LEU A 99 5.16 -3.10 -3.87
C LEU A 99 4.47 -2.89 -5.21
N THR A 100 5.26 -2.77 -6.29
CA THR A 100 4.72 -2.59 -7.62
C THR A 100 3.94 -3.83 -8.07
N GLN A 101 4.45 -5.01 -7.79
CA GLN A 101 3.75 -6.26 -8.10
C GLN A 101 2.43 -6.37 -7.34
N MET A 102 2.43 -5.97 -6.10
CA MET A 102 1.22 -5.95 -5.30
C MET A 102 0.18 -5.01 -5.92
N ASP A 103 0.61 -3.80 -6.28
CA ASP A 103 -0.27 -2.82 -6.90
C ASP A 103 -0.83 -3.34 -8.22
N GLN A 104 0.00 -3.97 -9.04
CA GLN A 104 -0.44 -4.54 -10.31
C GLN A 104 -1.49 -5.62 -10.08
N GLY A 105 -1.31 -6.45 -9.06
CA GLY A 105 -2.29 -7.45 -8.71
C GLY A 105 -3.64 -6.84 -8.35
N PHE A 106 -3.61 -5.78 -7.57
CA PHE A 106 -4.85 -5.09 -7.20
C PHE A 106 -5.49 -4.40 -8.40
N GLN A 107 -4.71 -3.90 -9.33
CA GLN A 107 -5.26 -3.31 -10.56
C GLN A 107 -5.95 -4.36 -11.41
N GLU A 108 -5.39 -5.56 -11.51
CA GLU A 108 -6.05 -6.67 -12.22
C GLU A 108 -7.34 -7.06 -11.53
N LEU A 109 -7.33 -7.10 -10.21
CA LEU A 109 -8.54 -7.36 -9.44
C LEU A 109 -9.61 -6.31 -9.77
N TYR A 110 -9.22 -5.06 -9.82
CA TYR A 110 -10.13 -3.98 -10.15
C TYR A 110 -10.69 -4.12 -11.57
N GLN A 111 -9.81 -4.40 -12.55
CA GLN A 111 -10.25 -4.63 -13.93
C GLN A 111 -11.21 -5.81 -14.02
N GLY A 112 -10.88 -6.90 -13.35
CA GLY A 112 -11.75 -8.06 -13.32
C GLY A 112 -13.12 -7.74 -12.74
N SER A 113 -13.13 -6.93 -11.69
CA SER A 113 -14.40 -6.55 -11.06
C SER A 113 -15.24 -5.68 -11.99
N GLN A 114 -14.61 -4.79 -12.73
CA GLN A 114 -15.34 -3.93 -13.69
C GLN A 114 -15.91 -4.72 -14.84
N GLN A 115 -15.24 -5.79 -15.26
CA GLN A 115 -15.66 -6.61 -16.39
C GLN A 115 -16.54 -7.78 -15.99
N GLY A 116 -16.72 -8.00 -14.68
CA GLY A 116 -17.41 -9.19 -14.19
C GLY A 116 -16.65 -10.47 -14.51
N ASP A 117 -15.32 -10.39 -14.57
CA ASP A 117 -14.44 -11.51 -14.93
C ASP A 117 -13.81 -12.08 -13.67
N ALA A 118 -14.42 -13.14 -13.15
CA ALA A 118 -13.97 -13.76 -11.91
C ALA A 118 -12.56 -14.32 -12.01
N SER A 119 -12.20 -14.86 -13.17
CA SER A 119 -10.88 -15.43 -13.40
C SER A 119 -9.80 -14.38 -13.28
N LEU A 120 -10.00 -13.25 -13.94
CA LEU A 120 -9.05 -12.13 -13.89
C LEU A 120 -8.96 -11.56 -12.47
N ALA A 121 -10.11 -11.39 -11.83
CA ALA A 121 -10.15 -10.86 -10.46
C ALA A 121 -9.41 -11.77 -9.49
N GLU A 122 -9.65 -13.07 -9.56
CA GLU A 122 -8.99 -14.03 -8.69
C GLU A 122 -7.49 -14.09 -8.93
N SER A 123 -7.09 -14.05 -10.20
CA SER A 123 -5.68 -14.07 -10.57
C SER A 123 -4.95 -12.85 -10.01
N GLY A 124 -5.56 -11.67 -10.13
CA GLY A 124 -4.96 -10.44 -9.60
C GLY A 124 -4.84 -10.48 -8.09
N LEU A 125 -5.90 -10.90 -7.42
CA LEU A 125 -5.90 -10.96 -5.96
C LEU A 125 -4.85 -11.97 -5.45
N GLU A 126 -4.75 -13.11 -6.10
CA GLU A 126 -3.76 -14.13 -5.73
C GLU A 126 -2.34 -13.63 -5.90
N ALA A 127 -2.07 -12.94 -7.01
CA ALA A 127 -0.74 -12.36 -7.24
C ALA A 127 -0.39 -11.34 -6.17
N ALA A 128 -1.34 -10.49 -5.80
CA ALA A 128 -1.12 -9.51 -4.75
C ALA A 128 -0.87 -10.17 -3.40
N GLN A 129 -1.63 -11.21 -3.08
CA GLN A 129 -1.46 -11.95 -1.82
C GLN A 129 -0.10 -12.64 -1.74
N ASP A 130 0.37 -13.20 -2.84
CA ASP A 130 1.69 -13.82 -2.88
C ASP A 130 2.78 -12.79 -2.61
N THR A 131 2.61 -11.60 -3.15
CA THR A 131 3.54 -10.51 -2.90
C THR A 131 3.53 -10.10 -1.43
N CYS A 132 2.35 -10.04 -0.83
CA CYS A 132 2.22 -9.72 0.60
C CYS A 132 2.98 -10.72 1.46
N LYS A 133 2.87 -12.02 1.14
CA LYS A 133 3.58 -13.05 1.89
C LYS A 133 5.09 -12.91 1.74
N SER A 134 5.56 -12.65 0.53
CA SER A 134 6.98 -12.45 0.28
C SER A 134 7.52 -11.25 1.03
N CYS A 135 6.76 -10.16 1.03
CA CYS A 135 7.15 -8.95 1.71
C CYS A 135 7.21 -9.15 3.23
N HIS A 136 6.21 -9.80 3.79
CA HIS A 136 6.18 -10.08 5.24
C HIS A 136 7.36 -10.93 5.65
N ARG A 137 7.72 -11.90 4.83
CA ARG A 137 8.82 -12.81 5.14
C ARG A 137 10.17 -12.11 5.09
N SER A 138 10.36 -11.20 4.13
CA SER A 138 11.67 -10.62 3.84
C SER A 138 11.89 -9.25 4.47
N TYR A 139 10.84 -8.45 4.61
CA TYR A 139 11.00 -7.03 4.93
C TYR A 139 10.23 -6.56 6.15
N ARG A 140 9.48 -7.44 6.76
CA ARG A 140 8.65 -7.05 7.89
C ARG A 140 8.98 -7.93 9.09
N SER A 141 9.42 -7.32 10.19
CA SER A 141 9.43 -8.03 11.45
C SER A 141 8.00 -8.01 12.02
N ARG A 142 7.38 -6.84 11.98
CA ARG A 142 5.95 -6.61 12.27
C ARG A 142 5.60 -5.22 11.78
N TRP A 143 4.54 -5.10 11.03
CA TRP A 143 4.10 -3.77 10.57
C TRP A 143 3.59 -2.90 11.70
#